data_f10a8b2da203211ec830cfcf22e697fe
#
_entry.id   f10a8b2da203211ec830cfcf22e697fe
#
_cell.length_a   1.000
_cell.length_b   1.000
_cell.length_c   1.000
_cell.angle_alpha   90.00
_cell.angle_beta   90.00
_cell.angle_gamma   90.00
#
_symmetry.space_group_name_H-M   'P 1'
#
loop_
_entity.id
_entity.type
_entity.pdbx_description
1 polymer ?
#
loop_
_entity_poly.entity_id
_entity_poly.type
_entity_poly.pdbx_seq_one_letter_code
_entity_poly.pdbx_strand_id
1 'polypeptide(L)'
;MFSTSDPKAGLLAVTAADAPAAIGPYSQAIAVNGLLFVSGQLPIDPATGAFASDDPVEQARQCLRNIAAIARAAGTNIARTVKTTVLVRDLSRFAEINAAYGEFFSAPYPARATFEVSGLPKDAQVEIEAVIALKGA
;
A
#
# COMPACT_ATOMS: atom_id res chain seq x y z
N MET A 1 16.98 23.93 11.15
CA MET A 1 17.29 23.09 12.31
C MET A 1 16.00 22.53 12.91
N PHE A 2 16.00 21.27 13.27
CA PHE A 2 14.84 20.64 13.88
C PHE A 2 14.99 20.62 15.39
N SER A 3 13.84 20.57 16.07
CA SER A 3 13.80 20.48 17.52
C SER A 3 14.12 19.07 17.97
N THR A 4 15.01 18.93 18.98
CA THR A 4 15.30 17.64 19.61
C THR A 4 14.30 17.32 20.73
N SER A 5 13.42 18.25 21.08
CA SER A 5 12.41 18.04 22.12
C SER A 5 11.20 17.25 21.63
N ASP A 6 11.00 17.18 20.32
CA ASP A 6 9.91 16.40 19.71
C ASP A 6 10.49 15.36 18.75
N PRO A 7 10.56 14.08 19.21
CA PRO A 7 11.08 13.02 18.35
C PRO A 7 10.21 12.75 17.12
N LYS A 8 8.99 13.29 17.06
CA LYS A 8 8.08 13.12 15.92
C LYS A 8 8.15 14.26 14.92
N ALA A 9 9.03 15.23 15.13
CA ALA A 9 9.15 16.38 14.22
C ALA A 9 9.42 15.90 12.79
N GLY A 10 8.69 16.45 11.82
CA GLY A 10 8.81 16.10 10.41
C GLY A 10 8.03 14.88 9.95
N LEU A 11 7.41 14.13 10.87
CA LEU A 11 6.56 13.00 10.52
C LEU A 11 5.10 13.45 10.44
N LEU A 12 4.43 13.14 9.33
CA LEU A 12 3.02 13.49 9.14
C LEU A 12 2.22 12.23 8.86
N ALA A 13 1.29 11.91 9.74
CA ALA A 13 0.37 10.80 9.52
C ALA A 13 -0.68 11.21 8.47
N VAL A 14 -0.96 10.29 7.54
CA VAL A 14 -1.96 10.49 6.50
C VAL A 14 -3.14 9.56 6.79
N THR A 15 -4.35 10.13 6.75
CA THR A 15 -5.58 9.38 6.93
C THR A 15 -6.42 9.51 5.66
N ALA A 16 -6.83 8.38 5.09
CA ALA A 16 -7.64 8.31 3.90
C ALA A 16 -8.99 7.66 4.24
N ALA A 17 -10.08 8.38 4.01
CA ALA A 17 -11.43 7.85 4.25
C ALA A 17 -11.78 6.73 3.26
N ASP A 18 -11.18 6.76 2.06
CA ASP A 18 -11.46 5.80 0.98
C ASP A 18 -10.57 4.56 1.03
N ALA A 19 -9.85 4.35 2.14
CA ALA A 19 -9.04 3.17 2.38
C ALA A 19 -9.42 2.57 3.74
N PRO A 20 -9.10 1.30 3.99
CA PRO A 20 -9.41 0.69 5.28
C PRO A 20 -8.74 1.45 6.42
N ALA A 21 -9.50 1.72 7.49
CA ALA A 21 -8.99 2.42 8.66
C ALA A 21 -7.90 1.59 9.34
N ALA A 22 -6.93 2.27 9.95
CA ALA A 22 -5.94 1.62 10.80
C ALA A 22 -6.62 1.17 12.09
N ILE A 23 -6.59 -0.12 12.36
CA ILE A 23 -7.26 -0.73 13.51
C ILE A 23 -6.29 -1.17 14.61
N GLY A 24 -5.07 -0.69 14.57
CA GLY A 24 -4.03 -1.03 15.54
C GLY A 24 -3.08 0.13 15.73
N PRO A 25 -1.95 -0.10 16.41
CA PRO A 25 -0.97 0.97 16.68
C PRO A 25 -0.11 1.26 15.45
N TYR A 26 -0.75 1.67 14.35
CA TYR A 26 -0.07 2.07 13.12
C TYR A 26 -0.90 3.11 12.37
N SER A 27 -0.24 3.86 11.50
CA SER A 27 -0.90 4.81 10.59
C SER A 27 -1.13 4.15 9.24
N GLN A 28 -2.12 4.61 8.50
CA GLN A 28 -2.28 4.17 7.10
C GLN A 28 -1.05 4.51 6.28
N ALA A 29 -0.47 5.70 6.51
CA ALA A 29 0.77 6.11 5.87
C ALA A 29 1.43 7.22 6.67
N ILE A 30 2.75 7.37 6.49
CA ILE A 30 3.55 8.44 7.07
C ILE A 30 4.27 9.17 5.93
N ALA A 31 4.12 10.49 5.91
CA ALA A 31 4.85 11.36 4.98
C ALA A 31 6.08 11.91 5.70
N VAL A 32 7.25 11.83 5.06
CA VAL A 32 8.50 12.35 5.59
C VAL A 32 9.49 12.55 4.44
N ASN A 33 10.17 13.69 4.43
CA ASN A 33 11.26 13.99 3.48
C ASN A 33 10.89 13.72 2.02
N GLY A 34 9.70 14.15 1.60
CA GLY A 34 9.28 14.01 0.21
C GLY A 34 8.81 12.61 -0.19
N LEU A 35 8.70 11.69 0.77
CA LEU A 35 8.26 10.32 0.54
C LEU A 35 7.04 9.99 1.40
N LEU A 36 6.20 9.12 0.88
CA LEU A 36 5.04 8.57 1.58
C LEU A 36 5.28 7.08 1.79
N PHE A 37 5.31 6.66 3.05
CA PHE A 37 5.46 5.26 3.42
C PHE A 37 4.08 4.72 3.74
N VAL A 38 3.57 3.85 2.88
CA VAL A 38 2.22 3.29 2.99
C VAL A 38 2.29 1.94 3.67
N SER A 39 1.53 1.78 4.75
CA SER A 39 1.43 0.52 5.48
C SER A 39 0.92 -0.60 4.57
N GLY A 40 1.28 -1.83 4.88
CA GLY A 40 0.78 -2.99 4.17
C GLY A 40 -0.74 -2.97 4.07
N GLN A 41 -1.26 -2.98 2.84
CA GLN A 41 -2.69 -2.96 2.59
C GLN A 41 -3.20 -4.36 2.37
N LEU A 42 -4.18 -4.74 3.18
CA LEU A 42 -4.96 -5.96 3.00
C LEU A 42 -6.03 -5.72 1.93
N PRO A 43 -6.59 -6.78 1.33
CA PRO A 43 -7.58 -6.63 0.26
C PRO A 43 -8.98 -6.30 0.79
N ILE A 44 -9.07 -5.44 1.78
CA ILE A 44 -10.33 -5.02 2.40
C ILE A 44 -10.99 -3.94 1.54
N ASP A 45 -12.26 -4.16 1.21
CA ASP A 45 -13.09 -3.12 0.62
C ASP A 45 -13.51 -2.16 1.74
N PRO A 46 -13.11 -0.89 1.71
CA PRO A 46 -13.45 0.03 2.79
C PRO A 46 -14.95 0.30 2.94
N ALA A 47 -15.73 0.06 1.89
CA ALA A 47 -17.18 0.24 1.96
C ALA A 47 -17.87 -0.84 2.79
N THR A 48 -17.31 -2.05 2.86
CA THR A 48 -17.92 -3.18 3.57
C THR A 48 -17.14 -3.61 4.80
N GLY A 49 -15.85 -3.30 4.87
CA GLY A 49 -14.96 -3.77 5.92
C GLY A 49 -14.54 -5.23 5.77
N ALA A 50 -14.94 -5.87 4.68
CA ALA A 50 -14.61 -7.27 4.38
C ALA A 50 -13.71 -7.36 3.15
N PHE A 51 -13.09 -8.52 2.94
CA PHE A 51 -12.31 -8.75 1.73
C PHE A 51 -13.22 -8.61 0.50
N ALA A 52 -12.68 -7.95 -0.54
CA ALA A 52 -13.41 -7.74 -1.78
C ALA A 52 -13.67 -9.08 -2.51
N SER A 53 -12.80 -10.06 -2.32
CA SER A 53 -12.87 -11.35 -3.01
C SER A 53 -11.99 -12.37 -2.29
N ASP A 54 -12.24 -13.64 -2.50
CA ASP A 54 -11.35 -14.72 -2.07
C ASP A 54 -10.27 -15.03 -3.12
N ASP A 55 -10.42 -14.51 -4.32
CA ASP A 55 -9.45 -14.74 -5.40
C ASP A 55 -8.22 -13.85 -5.23
N PRO A 56 -7.00 -14.42 -5.23
CA PRO A 56 -5.78 -13.62 -5.02
C PRO A 56 -5.57 -12.54 -6.07
N VAL A 57 -6.06 -12.72 -7.29
CA VAL A 57 -5.93 -11.71 -8.35
C VAL A 57 -6.77 -10.47 -8.01
N GLU A 58 -8.03 -10.68 -7.60
CA GLU A 58 -8.90 -9.59 -7.16
C GLU A 58 -8.43 -8.99 -5.84
N GLN A 59 -7.85 -9.80 -4.96
CA GLN A 59 -7.25 -9.29 -3.73
C GLN A 59 -6.09 -8.34 -4.04
N ALA A 60 -5.24 -8.68 -5.00
CA ALA A 60 -4.15 -7.81 -5.41
C ALA A 60 -4.69 -6.46 -5.94
N ARG A 61 -5.73 -6.49 -6.76
CA ARG A 61 -6.37 -5.26 -7.25
C ARG A 61 -6.89 -4.40 -6.11
N GLN A 62 -7.54 -5.02 -5.12
CA GLN A 62 -8.08 -4.26 -3.99
C GLN A 62 -6.97 -3.65 -3.14
N CYS A 63 -5.88 -4.36 -2.89
CA CYS A 63 -4.73 -3.81 -2.19
C CYS A 63 -4.23 -2.55 -2.90
N LEU A 64 -4.12 -2.59 -4.22
CA LEU A 64 -3.62 -1.46 -5.01
C LEU A 64 -4.62 -0.30 -5.07
N ARG A 65 -5.92 -0.59 -5.11
CA ARG A 65 -6.96 0.47 -4.98
C ARG A 65 -6.83 1.19 -3.65
N ASN A 66 -6.58 0.46 -2.58
CA ASN A 66 -6.40 1.04 -1.25
C ASN A 66 -5.16 1.92 -1.21
N ILE A 67 -4.05 1.47 -1.79
CA ILE A 67 -2.82 2.26 -1.90
C ILE A 67 -3.09 3.53 -2.72
N ALA A 68 -3.81 3.42 -3.84
CA ALA A 68 -4.15 4.57 -4.67
C ALA A 68 -4.99 5.60 -3.90
N ALA A 69 -5.93 5.15 -3.07
CA ALA A 69 -6.74 6.03 -2.24
C ALA A 69 -5.90 6.78 -1.21
N ILE A 70 -4.95 6.10 -0.58
CA ILE A 70 -4.04 6.71 0.39
C ILE A 70 -3.14 7.73 -0.30
N ALA A 71 -2.62 7.41 -1.49
CA ALA A 71 -1.81 8.33 -2.28
C ALA A 71 -2.58 9.62 -2.58
N ARG A 72 -3.84 9.50 -3.01
CA ARG A 72 -4.68 10.68 -3.27
C ARG A 72 -4.89 11.52 -2.02
N ALA A 73 -5.15 10.89 -0.89
CA ALA A 73 -5.32 11.61 0.37
C ALA A 73 -4.06 12.39 0.78
N ALA A 74 -2.88 11.90 0.38
CA ALA A 74 -1.61 12.57 0.64
C ALA A 74 -1.27 13.62 -0.43
N GLY A 75 -2.11 13.83 -1.43
CA GLY A 75 -1.88 14.82 -2.49
C GLY A 75 -0.93 14.35 -3.59
N THR A 76 -0.66 13.05 -3.66
CA THR A 76 0.16 12.47 -4.72
C THR A 76 -0.66 11.48 -5.56
N ASN A 77 -0.03 10.53 -6.18
CA ASN A 77 -0.68 9.59 -7.08
C ASN A 77 0.09 8.28 -7.10
N ILE A 78 -0.61 7.17 -7.26
CA ILE A 78 0.00 5.84 -7.32
C ILE A 78 1.02 5.73 -8.46
N ALA A 79 0.87 6.52 -9.53
CA ALA A 79 1.85 6.57 -10.62
C ALA A 79 3.24 7.02 -10.16
N ARG A 80 3.34 7.67 -9.00
CA ARG A 80 4.61 8.11 -8.41
C ARG A 80 5.19 7.11 -7.43
N THR A 81 4.71 5.89 -7.43
CA THR A 81 5.24 4.84 -6.56
C THR A 81 6.69 4.54 -6.91
N VAL A 82 7.53 4.54 -5.89
CA VAL A 82 8.97 4.30 -6.00
C VAL A 82 9.29 2.83 -5.82
N LYS A 83 8.63 2.20 -4.86
CA LYS A 83 8.87 0.80 -4.53
C LYS A 83 7.61 0.16 -3.94
N THR A 84 7.42 -1.12 -4.24
CA THR A 84 6.41 -1.96 -3.58
C THR A 84 7.04 -3.23 -3.04
N THR A 85 6.40 -3.79 -2.03
CA THR A 85 6.64 -5.16 -1.58
C THR A 85 5.31 -5.91 -1.70
N VAL A 86 5.32 -7.00 -2.45
CA VAL A 86 4.14 -7.82 -2.69
C VAL A 86 4.31 -9.13 -1.94
N LEU A 87 3.42 -9.38 -0.98
CA LEU A 87 3.42 -10.59 -0.17
C LEU A 87 2.26 -11.47 -0.63
N VAL A 88 2.55 -12.72 -0.95
CA VAL A 88 1.54 -13.67 -1.44
C VAL A 88 1.61 -14.98 -0.66
N ARG A 89 0.48 -15.68 -0.58
CA ARG A 89 0.41 -17.00 0.05
C ARG A 89 0.80 -18.11 -0.93
N ASP A 90 0.69 -17.87 -2.21
CA ASP A 90 0.91 -18.90 -3.24
C ASP A 90 1.55 -18.29 -4.48
N LEU A 91 2.85 -18.50 -4.64
CA LEU A 91 3.60 -17.99 -5.81
C LEU A 91 3.20 -18.68 -7.11
N SER A 92 2.52 -19.84 -7.07
CA SER A 92 2.08 -20.49 -8.30
C SER A 92 1.03 -19.66 -9.06
N ARG A 93 0.38 -18.71 -8.35
CA ARG A 93 -0.58 -17.78 -8.95
C ARG A 93 0.06 -16.46 -9.39
N PHE A 94 1.39 -16.35 -9.30
CA PHE A 94 2.06 -15.06 -9.46
C PHE A 94 1.88 -14.47 -10.87
N ALA A 95 1.85 -15.27 -11.92
CA ALA A 95 1.68 -14.74 -13.27
C ALA A 95 0.38 -13.93 -13.40
N GLU A 96 -0.71 -14.44 -12.83
CA GLU A 96 -2.01 -13.77 -12.85
C GLU A 96 -2.03 -12.54 -11.95
N ILE A 97 -1.44 -12.66 -10.74
CA ILE A 97 -1.31 -11.54 -9.80
C ILE A 97 -0.47 -10.44 -10.44
N ASN A 98 0.62 -10.80 -11.10
CA ASN A 98 1.51 -9.84 -11.76
C ASN A 98 0.81 -9.09 -12.88
N ALA A 99 -0.05 -9.75 -13.64
CA ALA A 99 -0.83 -9.09 -14.68
C ALA A 99 -1.78 -8.04 -14.08
N ALA A 100 -2.46 -8.37 -12.97
CA ALA A 100 -3.33 -7.43 -12.26
C ALA A 100 -2.53 -6.26 -11.69
N TYR A 101 -1.36 -6.54 -11.11
CA TYR A 101 -0.45 -5.51 -10.61
C TYR A 101 -0.09 -4.52 -11.72
N GLY A 102 0.24 -5.04 -12.89
CA GLY A 102 0.64 -4.21 -14.03
C GLY A 102 -0.44 -3.25 -14.54
N GLU A 103 -1.72 -3.51 -14.20
CA GLU A 103 -2.80 -2.60 -14.57
C GLU A 103 -2.69 -1.24 -13.88
N PHE A 104 -1.97 -1.15 -12.77
CA PHE A 104 -1.88 0.06 -11.95
C PHE A 104 -0.65 0.91 -12.25
N PHE A 105 0.28 0.41 -13.02
CA PHE A 105 1.57 1.06 -13.24
C PHE A 105 1.95 1.08 -14.71
N SER A 106 2.77 2.05 -15.07
CA SER A 106 3.39 2.14 -16.40
C SER A 106 4.87 2.46 -16.23
N ALA A 107 5.64 2.27 -17.30
CA ALA A 107 7.08 2.56 -17.25
C ALA A 107 7.36 4.04 -16.97
N PRO A 108 8.35 4.39 -16.14
CA PRO A 108 9.18 3.46 -15.40
C PRO A 108 8.42 2.82 -14.23
N TYR A 109 8.45 1.49 -14.17
CA TYR A 109 7.76 0.76 -13.12
C TYR A 109 8.44 0.96 -11.76
N PRO A 110 7.69 0.86 -10.64
CA PRO A 110 8.32 0.88 -9.32
C PRO A 110 9.33 -0.26 -9.15
N ALA A 111 10.35 -0.04 -8.33
CA ALA A 111 11.14 -1.16 -7.83
C ALA A 111 10.25 -2.09 -7.03
N ARG A 112 10.55 -3.38 -7.00
CA ARG A 112 9.67 -4.35 -6.34
C ARG A 112 10.43 -5.54 -5.78
N ALA A 113 9.95 -6.03 -4.63
CA ALA A 113 10.27 -7.36 -4.13
C ALA A 113 8.97 -8.14 -3.97
N THR A 114 8.98 -9.44 -4.21
CA THR A 114 7.83 -10.32 -4.06
C THR A 114 8.25 -11.55 -3.25
N PHE A 115 7.45 -11.89 -2.25
CA PHE A 115 7.73 -13.01 -1.36
C PHE A 115 6.50 -13.88 -1.17
N GLU A 116 6.69 -15.19 -1.16
CA GLU A 116 5.69 -16.09 -0.61
C GLU A 116 5.88 -16.13 0.89
N VAL A 117 4.77 -16.00 1.63
CA VAL A 117 4.78 -15.96 3.10
C VAL A 117 3.90 -17.06 3.65
N SER A 118 4.19 -17.51 4.89
CA SER A 118 3.46 -18.59 5.53
C SER A 118 2.09 -18.19 6.03
N GLY A 119 1.82 -16.90 6.20
CA GLY A 119 0.53 -16.39 6.65
C GLY A 119 0.45 -14.88 6.51
N LEU A 120 -0.77 -14.38 6.39
CA LEU A 120 -1.09 -12.95 6.36
C LEU A 120 -2.24 -12.67 7.30
N PRO A 121 -2.37 -11.43 7.81
CA PRO A 121 -3.50 -11.10 8.70
C PRO A 121 -4.84 -11.41 8.05
N LYS A 122 -5.80 -11.86 8.86
CA LYS A 122 -7.16 -12.21 8.43
C LYS A 122 -7.19 -13.25 7.32
N ASP A 123 -6.13 -14.04 7.21
CA ASP A 123 -6.01 -15.10 6.19
C ASP A 123 -6.06 -14.55 4.76
N ALA A 124 -5.54 -13.32 4.55
CA ALA A 124 -5.44 -12.75 3.23
C ALA A 124 -4.49 -13.58 2.36
N GLN A 125 -4.72 -13.58 1.06
CA GLN A 125 -3.85 -14.23 0.09
C GLN A 125 -2.80 -13.29 -0.49
N VAL A 126 -3.03 -11.97 -0.39
CA VAL A 126 -2.12 -10.94 -0.90
C VAL A 126 -2.13 -9.77 0.08
N GLU A 127 -0.95 -9.19 0.27
CA GLU A 127 -0.78 -7.93 0.97
C GLU A 127 0.30 -7.13 0.26
N ILE A 128 0.12 -5.82 0.11
CA ILE A 128 1.06 -4.95 -0.61
C ILE A 128 1.34 -3.70 0.20
N GLU A 129 2.61 -3.36 0.35
CA GLU A 129 3.04 -2.08 0.90
C GLU A 129 3.76 -1.27 -0.17
N ALA A 130 3.90 0.03 0.04
CA ALA A 130 4.48 0.90 -0.98
C ALA A 130 5.22 2.09 -0.38
N VAL A 131 6.18 2.60 -1.14
CA VAL A 131 6.80 3.92 -0.93
C VAL A 131 6.50 4.76 -2.17
N ILE A 132 5.94 5.94 -1.95
CA ILE A 132 5.45 6.80 -3.04
C ILE A 132 6.08 8.18 -2.90
N ALA A 133 6.55 8.77 -4.02
CA ALA A 133 7.08 10.12 -4.02
C ALA A 133 5.93 11.14 -3.87
N LEU A 134 6.13 12.13 -3.00
CA LEU A 134 5.19 13.23 -2.83
C LEU A 134 5.41 14.27 -3.93
N LYS A 135 4.35 14.98 -4.29
CA LYS A 135 4.45 16.08 -5.26
C LYS A 135 5.05 17.32 -4.62
N GLY A 136 5.69 18.14 -5.44
CA GLY A 136 6.20 19.41 -5.00
C GLY A 136 7.43 19.33 -4.12
N ALA A 137 8.07 18.19 -4.10
CA ALA A 137 9.30 18.02 -3.33
C ALA A 137 10.48 18.70 -4.04
#